data_eb7c470d78877e3aa70eb94c76975c60
#
_entry.id   eb7c470d78877e3aa70eb94c76975c60
#
_cell.length_a   1.000
_cell.length_b   1.000
_cell.length_c   1.000
_cell.angle_alpha   90.00
_cell.angle_beta   90.00
_cell.angle_gamma   90.00
#
_symmetry.space_group_name_H-M   'P 1'
#
loop_
_entity.id
_entity.type
_entity.pdbx_description
1 polymer ?
#
loop_
_entity_poly.entity_id
_entity_poly.type
_entity_poly.pdbx_seq_one_letter_code
_entity_poly.pdbx_strand_id
1 'polypeptide(L)'
;MLVVSISGSPSNRSRSGVVLQHAAQWLTDHGVGVKTVRIQDFNAEDLLYARFDSPEVIAFIEAVAKADGLLIGTPVYKASFSGALKTLLDLLPERSLHGKVVLPLATGGSIAHMLAVDYALKPVLSALKCQ
;
A
#
# COMPACT_ATOMS: atom_id res chain seq x y z
N MET A 1 -2.61 14.24 12.50
CA MET A 1 -1.96 13.56 11.36
C MET A 1 -2.53 12.15 11.22
N LEU A 2 -2.86 11.77 10.02
CA LEU A 2 -3.37 10.43 9.70
C LEU A 2 -2.47 9.78 8.66
N VAL A 3 -2.08 8.53 8.92
CA VAL A 3 -1.32 7.69 7.98
C VAL A 3 -2.17 6.47 7.62
N VAL A 4 -2.25 6.16 6.33
CA VAL A 4 -2.84 4.91 5.86
C VAL A 4 -1.71 3.91 5.62
N SER A 5 -1.81 2.73 6.24
CA SER A 5 -0.85 1.64 6.08
C SER A 5 -1.47 0.58 5.19
N ILE A 6 -0.87 0.34 4.02
CA ILE A 6 -1.36 -0.60 3.03
C ILE A 6 -0.47 -1.83 3.02
N SER A 7 -1.04 -2.99 3.36
CA SER A 7 -0.36 -4.28 3.23
C SER A 7 -0.73 -4.91 1.89
N GLY A 8 0.25 -4.99 1.00
CA GLY A 8 0.09 -5.55 -0.34
C GLY A 8 0.29 -7.06 -0.43
N SER A 9 0.45 -7.75 0.69
CA SER A 9 0.61 -9.19 0.67
C SER A 9 -0.72 -9.92 0.54
N PRO A 10 -0.83 -10.88 -0.39
CA PRO A 10 -2.01 -11.75 -0.44
C PRO A 10 -2.02 -12.79 0.68
N SER A 11 -0.93 -12.96 1.41
CA SER A 11 -0.82 -13.93 2.49
C SER A 11 -1.20 -13.32 3.84
N ASN A 12 -1.92 -14.08 4.67
CA ASN A 12 -2.20 -13.69 6.05
C ASN A 12 -0.96 -13.77 6.94
N ARG A 13 0.07 -14.49 6.51
CA ARG A 13 1.35 -14.61 7.21
C ARG A 13 2.44 -13.95 6.36
N SER A 14 2.63 -12.67 6.56
CA SER A 14 3.51 -11.88 5.71
C SER A 14 4.60 -11.19 6.53
N ARG A 15 5.85 -11.31 6.06
CA ARG A 15 6.98 -10.57 6.66
C ARG A 15 6.81 -9.06 6.45
N SER A 16 6.33 -8.64 5.29
CA SER A 16 6.05 -7.23 5.04
C SER A 16 4.94 -6.72 5.96
N GLY A 17 3.93 -7.54 6.26
CA GLY A 17 2.88 -7.21 7.21
C GLY A 17 3.41 -7.00 8.62
N VAL A 18 4.37 -7.80 9.07
CA VAL A 18 5.00 -7.65 10.38
C VAL A 18 5.77 -6.33 10.45
N VAL A 19 6.54 -6.00 9.42
CA VAL A 19 7.27 -4.71 9.37
C VAL A 19 6.31 -3.53 9.40
N LEU A 20 5.21 -3.61 8.65
CA LEU A 20 4.19 -2.56 8.66
C LEU A 20 3.55 -2.39 10.04
N GLN A 21 3.27 -3.50 10.73
CA GLN A 21 2.71 -3.44 12.08
C GLN A 21 3.65 -2.74 13.06
N HIS A 22 4.94 -3.02 12.98
CA HIS A 22 5.94 -2.33 13.81
C HIS A 22 5.96 -0.82 13.51
N ALA A 23 5.96 -0.45 12.25
CA ALA A 23 5.94 0.96 11.86
C ALA A 23 4.66 1.65 12.32
N ALA A 24 3.51 1.00 12.16
CA ALA A 24 2.22 1.52 12.58
C ALA A 24 2.16 1.72 14.10
N GLN A 25 2.68 0.76 14.87
CA GLN A 25 2.72 0.86 16.31
C GLN A 25 3.62 2.02 16.76
N TRP A 26 4.78 2.17 16.12
CA TRP A 26 5.67 3.30 16.42
C TRP A 26 4.97 4.64 16.19
N LEU A 27 4.27 4.78 15.06
CA LEU A 27 3.52 5.99 14.75
C LEU A 27 2.42 6.24 15.77
N THR A 28 1.66 5.21 16.13
CA THR A 28 0.58 5.31 17.13
C THR A 28 1.13 5.75 18.48
N ASP A 29 2.27 5.20 18.88
CA ASP A 29 2.93 5.56 20.15
C ASP A 29 3.41 7.03 20.15
N HIS A 30 3.57 7.63 18.99
CA HIS A 30 3.97 9.04 18.82
C HIS A 30 2.79 9.96 18.47
N GLY A 31 1.56 9.52 18.71
CA GLY A 31 0.36 10.34 18.55
C GLY A 31 -0.17 10.46 17.12
N VAL A 32 0.31 9.62 16.20
CA VAL A 32 -0.18 9.63 14.82
C VAL A 32 -1.30 8.60 14.66
N GLY A 33 -2.43 9.00 14.07
CA GLY A 33 -3.50 8.07 13.73
C GLY A 33 -3.09 7.19 12.55
N VAL A 34 -3.33 5.88 12.66
CA VAL A 34 -3.00 4.92 11.60
C VAL A 34 -4.24 4.11 11.25
N LYS A 35 -4.58 4.09 9.96
CA LYS A 35 -5.60 3.19 9.41
C LYS A 35 -4.92 2.11 8.59
N THR A 36 -5.13 0.85 8.96
CA THR A 36 -4.57 -0.29 8.25
C THR A 36 -5.54 -0.78 7.18
N VAL A 37 -5.04 -0.98 5.97
CA VAL A 37 -5.75 -1.55 4.83
C VAL A 37 -4.98 -2.77 4.34
N ARG A 38 -5.68 -3.88 4.14
CA ARG A 38 -5.08 -5.12 3.66
C ARG A 38 -5.83 -5.62 2.43
N ILE A 39 -5.15 -6.40 1.60
CA ILE A 39 -5.78 -7.03 0.43
C ILE A 39 -7.02 -7.85 0.86
N GLN A 40 -6.92 -8.55 2.00
CA GLN A 40 -7.99 -9.39 2.52
C GLN A 40 -9.24 -8.62 2.96
N ASP A 41 -9.17 -7.30 3.06
CA ASP A 41 -10.32 -6.47 3.41
C ASP A 41 -11.30 -6.29 2.24
N PHE A 42 -10.94 -6.75 1.06
CA PHE A 42 -11.71 -6.58 -0.17
C PHE A 42 -12.16 -7.92 -0.75
N ASN A 43 -13.25 -7.90 -1.51
CA ASN A 43 -13.57 -9.04 -2.37
C ASN A 43 -12.57 -9.07 -3.53
N ALA A 44 -12.01 -10.24 -3.79
CA ALA A 44 -11.00 -10.40 -4.84
C ALA A 44 -11.50 -9.93 -6.21
N GLU A 45 -12.77 -10.18 -6.51
CA GLU A 45 -13.38 -9.76 -7.77
C GLU A 45 -13.45 -8.24 -7.91
N ASP A 46 -13.69 -7.53 -6.81
CA ASP A 46 -13.75 -6.07 -6.82
C ASP A 46 -12.38 -5.47 -7.16
N LEU A 47 -11.31 -6.09 -6.69
CA LEU A 47 -9.95 -5.68 -7.02
C LEU A 47 -9.60 -6.05 -8.47
N LEU A 48 -9.85 -7.30 -8.85
CA LEU A 48 -9.42 -7.81 -10.15
C LEU A 48 -10.15 -7.13 -11.30
N TYR A 49 -11.45 -6.86 -11.13
CA TYR A 49 -12.29 -6.25 -12.16
C TYR A 49 -12.50 -4.74 -11.97
N ALA A 50 -11.73 -4.13 -11.07
CA ALA A 50 -11.74 -2.68 -10.81
C ALA A 50 -13.16 -2.13 -10.56
N ARG A 51 -13.85 -2.71 -9.58
CA ARG A 51 -15.21 -2.29 -9.25
C ARG A 51 -15.20 -1.07 -8.33
N PHE A 52 -15.24 0.12 -8.91
CA PHE A 52 -15.16 1.38 -8.18
C PHE A 52 -16.39 1.66 -7.31
N ASP A 53 -17.49 0.99 -7.52
CA ASP A 53 -18.75 1.14 -6.77
C ASP A 53 -18.83 0.25 -5.54
N SER A 54 -17.85 -0.61 -5.29
CA SER A 54 -17.79 -1.44 -4.10
C SER A 54 -17.64 -0.57 -2.85
N PRO A 55 -18.43 -0.81 -1.76
CA PRO A 55 -18.31 -0.04 -0.53
C PRO A 55 -16.90 -0.03 0.06
N GLU A 56 -16.20 -1.16 0.02
CA GLU A 56 -14.84 -1.27 0.54
C GLU A 56 -13.85 -0.45 -0.30
N VAL A 57 -14.03 -0.42 -1.61
CA VAL A 57 -13.21 0.38 -2.52
C VAL A 57 -13.45 1.87 -2.29
N ILE A 58 -14.70 2.28 -2.16
CA ILE A 58 -15.07 3.67 -1.86
C ILE A 58 -14.43 4.11 -0.53
N ALA A 59 -14.53 3.27 0.50
CA ALA A 59 -13.94 3.57 1.80
C ALA A 59 -12.41 3.70 1.73
N PHE A 60 -11.76 2.86 0.93
CA PHE A 60 -10.32 2.92 0.71
C PHE A 60 -9.92 4.23 0.03
N ILE A 61 -10.60 4.61 -1.04
CA ILE A 61 -10.31 5.85 -1.77
C ILE A 61 -10.49 7.06 -0.85
N GLU A 62 -11.56 7.08 -0.05
CA GLU A 62 -11.81 8.16 0.92
C GLU A 62 -10.73 8.22 2.00
N ALA A 63 -10.30 7.07 2.51
CA ALA A 63 -9.24 7.02 3.53
C ALA A 63 -7.92 7.58 2.99
N VAL A 64 -7.53 7.21 1.77
CA VAL A 64 -6.33 7.74 1.13
C VAL A 64 -6.45 9.24 0.90
N ALA A 65 -7.62 9.71 0.47
CA ALA A 65 -7.84 11.15 0.25
C ALA A 65 -7.64 11.97 1.53
N LYS A 66 -8.01 11.44 2.68
CA LYS A 66 -7.87 12.12 3.98
C LYS A 66 -6.49 11.96 4.61
N ALA A 67 -5.68 11.04 4.14
CA ALA A 67 -4.38 10.74 4.74
C ALA A 67 -3.36 11.85 4.46
N ASP A 68 -2.48 12.08 5.43
CA ASP A 68 -1.32 12.96 5.27
C ASP A 68 -0.13 12.19 4.70
N GLY A 69 -0.07 10.90 4.94
CA GLY A 69 0.98 10.02 4.43
C GLY A 69 0.55 8.58 4.35
N LEU A 70 1.35 7.77 3.68
CA LEU A 70 1.09 6.35 3.51
C LEU A 70 2.34 5.52 3.80
N LEU A 71 2.11 4.35 4.42
CA LEU A 71 3.06 3.25 4.43
C LEU A 71 2.55 2.21 3.44
N ILE A 72 3.40 1.73 2.55
CA ILE A 72 3.01 0.71 1.57
C ILE A 72 4.02 -0.42 1.64
N GLY A 73 3.56 -1.58 2.09
CA GLY A 73 4.39 -2.77 2.21
C GLY A 73 4.01 -3.84 1.20
N THR A 74 5.00 -4.52 0.65
CA THR A 74 4.79 -5.58 -0.34
C THR A 74 5.87 -6.65 -0.22
N PRO A 75 5.50 -7.93 -0.41
CA PRO A 75 6.51 -8.93 -0.72
C PRO A 75 7.07 -8.70 -2.12
N VAL A 76 8.25 -9.23 -2.39
CA VAL A 76 8.80 -9.22 -3.74
C VAL A 76 8.43 -10.52 -4.44
N TYR A 77 7.68 -10.41 -5.51
CA TYR A 77 7.30 -11.51 -6.40
C TYR A 77 7.81 -11.21 -7.80
N LYS A 78 8.62 -12.11 -8.36
CA LYS A 78 9.15 -11.94 -9.73
C LYS A 78 9.81 -10.58 -9.93
N ALA A 79 10.71 -10.22 -9.03
CA ALA A 79 11.51 -8.99 -9.07
C ALA A 79 10.68 -7.69 -8.98
N SER A 80 9.45 -7.76 -8.48
CA SER A 80 8.54 -6.61 -8.41
C SER A 80 7.67 -6.69 -7.15
N PHE A 81 6.84 -5.69 -6.96
CA PHE A 81 5.79 -5.73 -5.95
C PHE A 81 4.72 -6.75 -6.34
N SER A 82 3.87 -7.13 -5.38
CA SER A 82 2.83 -8.13 -5.64
C SER A 82 1.79 -7.62 -6.65
N GLY A 83 1.25 -8.53 -7.45
CA GLY A 83 0.12 -8.20 -8.32
C GLY A 83 -1.11 -7.75 -7.54
N ALA A 84 -1.32 -8.32 -6.35
CA ALA A 84 -2.42 -7.90 -5.47
C ALA A 84 -2.31 -6.43 -5.09
N LEU A 85 -1.13 -5.94 -4.76
CA LEU A 85 -0.93 -4.51 -4.48
C LEU A 85 -1.25 -3.65 -5.71
N LYS A 86 -0.86 -4.07 -6.90
CA LYS A 86 -1.12 -3.32 -8.13
C LYS A 86 -2.63 -3.20 -8.39
N THR A 87 -3.41 -4.26 -8.16
CA THR A 87 -4.87 -4.19 -8.31
C THR A 87 -5.48 -3.13 -7.40
N LEU A 88 -4.95 -2.98 -6.19
CA LEU A 88 -5.42 -1.99 -5.23
C LEU A 88 -5.01 -0.57 -5.64
N LEU A 89 -3.76 -0.38 -6.05
CA LEU A 89 -3.27 0.93 -6.48
C LEU A 89 -3.96 1.41 -7.77
N ASP A 90 -4.35 0.49 -8.63
CA ASP A 90 -5.08 0.82 -9.87
C ASP A 90 -6.46 1.43 -9.60
N LEU A 91 -7.01 1.24 -8.41
CA LEU A 91 -8.30 1.82 -8.01
C LEU A 91 -8.20 3.29 -7.58
N LEU A 92 -7.00 3.77 -7.28
CA LEU A 92 -6.82 5.14 -6.81
C LEU A 92 -6.95 6.15 -7.96
N PRO A 93 -7.63 7.27 -7.74
CA PRO A 93 -7.68 8.36 -8.71
C PRO A 93 -6.28 8.88 -9.06
N GLU A 94 -6.14 9.50 -10.23
CA GLU A 94 -4.86 9.89 -10.82
C GLU A 94 -4.05 10.77 -9.91
N ARG A 95 -4.36 11.52 -9.09
CA ARG A 95 -3.53 12.40 -8.24
C ARG A 95 -3.69 12.09 -6.75
N SER A 96 -4.07 10.87 -6.45
CA SER A 96 -4.41 10.48 -5.08
C SER A 96 -3.30 10.72 -4.06
N LEU A 97 -2.04 10.66 -4.47
CA LEU A 97 -0.90 10.80 -3.56
C LEU A 97 -0.25 12.18 -3.65
N HIS A 98 -0.86 13.12 -4.35
CA HIS A 98 -0.33 14.47 -4.46
C HIS A 98 -0.25 15.14 -3.07
N GLY A 99 0.92 15.68 -2.76
CA GLY A 99 1.14 16.36 -1.49
C GLY A 99 1.30 15.43 -0.29
N LYS A 100 1.35 14.11 -0.50
CA LYS A 100 1.48 13.13 0.57
C LYS A 100 2.87 12.50 0.57
N VAL A 101 3.37 12.21 1.77
CA VAL A 101 4.63 11.46 1.94
C VAL A 101 4.30 9.98 1.91
N VAL A 102 5.05 9.23 1.12
CA VAL A 102 4.87 7.77 1.00
C VAL A 102 6.17 7.07 1.34
N LEU A 103 6.09 6.11 2.26
CA LEU A 103 7.22 5.23 2.59
C LEU A 103 6.94 3.82 2.06
N PRO A 104 7.60 3.42 0.97
CA PRO A 104 7.48 2.06 0.46
C PRO A 104 8.43 1.11 1.21
N LEU A 105 7.93 -0.07 1.52
CA LEU A 105 8.66 -1.13 2.20
C LEU A 105 8.51 -2.42 1.40
N ALA A 106 9.62 -3.09 1.10
CA ALA A 106 9.58 -4.37 0.42
C ALA A 106 10.40 -5.41 1.20
N THR A 107 9.89 -6.64 1.24
CA THR A 107 10.59 -7.76 1.83
C THR A 107 10.84 -8.81 0.76
N GLY A 108 12.10 -9.22 0.62
CA GLY A 108 12.51 -10.21 -0.38
C GLY A 108 13.40 -11.28 0.22
N GLY A 109 13.53 -12.38 -0.50
CA GLY A 109 14.33 -13.52 -0.09
C GLY A 109 15.82 -13.39 -0.39
N SER A 110 16.25 -12.39 -1.15
CA SER A 110 17.66 -12.21 -1.50
C SER A 110 17.98 -10.75 -1.79
N ILE A 111 19.27 -10.43 -1.79
CA ILE A 111 19.79 -9.09 -2.13
C ILE A 111 19.41 -8.68 -3.56
N ALA A 112 19.27 -9.63 -4.47
CA ALA A 112 18.89 -9.36 -5.86
C ALA A 112 17.51 -8.67 -5.96
N HIS A 113 16.67 -8.75 -4.92
CA HIS A 113 15.34 -8.15 -4.90
C HIS A 113 15.32 -6.70 -4.40
N MET A 114 16.44 -6.14 -3.99
CA MET A 114 16.50 -4.78 -3.44
C MET A 114 16.10 -3.69 -4.45
N LEU A 115 16.20 -3.98 -5.74
CA LEU A 115 15.85 -3.02 -6.79
C LEU A 115 14.33 -2.94 -7.05
N ALA A 116 13.53 -3.82 -6.46
CA ALA A 116 12.08 -3.84 -6.70
C ALA A 116 11.39 -2.54 -6.28
N VAL A 117 11.82 -1.90 -5.20
CA VAL A 117 11.26 -0.61 -4.77
C VAL A 117 11.60 0.48 -5.79
N ASP A 118 12.87 0.62 -6.16
CA ASP A 118 13.32 1.73 -7.00
C ASP A 118 12.86 1.61 -8.45
N TYR A 119 12.85 0.41 -9.01
CA TYR A 119 12.60 0.21 -10.44
C TYR A 119 11.18 -0.26 -10.75
N ALA A 120 10.43 -0.76 -9.76
CA ALA A 120 9.07 -1.22 -9.99
C ALA A 120 8.03 -0.40 -9.21
N LEU A 121 8.15 -0.29 -7.89
CA LEU A 121 7.14 0.35 -7.07
C LEU A 121 7.17 1.87 -7.17
N LYS A 122 8.33 2.50 -7.11
CA LYS A 122 8.44 3.97 -7.18
C LYS A 122 7.87 4.57 -8.46
N PRO A 123 8.04 3.98 -9.66
CA PRO A 123 7.39 4.51 -10.85
C PRO A 123 5.88 4.56 -10.74
N VAL A 124 5.24 3.54 -10.15
CA VAL A 124 3.78 3.51 -9.94
C VAL A 124 3.37 4.62 -8.97
N LEU A 125 4.08 4.77 -7.86
CA LEU A 125 3.80 5.81 -6.88
C LEU A 125 3.98 7.21 -7.47
N SER A 126 4.99 7.39 -8.31
CA SER A 126 5.22 8.65 -9.01
C SER A 126 4.10 8.98 -9.98
N ALA A 127 3.52 7.98 -10.64
CA ALA A 127 2.36 8.16 -11.51
C ALA A 127 1.14 8.65 -10.71
N LEU A 128 1.03 8.31 -9.43
CA LEU A 128 -0.01 8.80 -8.51
C LEU A 128 0.36 10.12 -7.86
N LYS A 129 1.47 10.73 -8.25
CA LYS A 129 1.96 12.06 -7.83
C LYS A 129 2.40 12.13 -6.37
N CYS A 130 2.92 11.04 -5.81
CA CYS A 130 3.56 11.08 -4.50
C CYS A 130 4.83 11.94 -4.53
N GLN A 131 5.22 12.37 -3.37
CA GLN A 131 6.45 13.14 -3.19
C GLN A 131 7.52 12.36 -2.45
#